data_a50fe66c37f66893125c480f2911129c
#
_entry.id   a50fe66c37f66893125c480f2911129c
#
_cell.length_a   1.000
_cell.length_b   1.000
_cell.length_c   1.000
_cell.angle_alpha   90.00
_cell.angle_beta   90.00
_cell.angle_gamma   90.00
#
_symmetry.space_group_name_H-M   'P 1'
#
loop_
_entity.id
_entity.type
_entity.pdbx_description
1 polymer ?
#
loop_
_entity_poly.entity_id
_entity_poly.type
_entity_poly.pdbx_seq_one_letter_code
_entity_poly.pdbx_strand_id
1 'polypeptide(L)'
;MRRSRVPGAGLASWTEIDTGPIPGGGALRLVRRDEEFLIAVDGMELMGSHRSGSERELADLACGALRDHPAPRVLIGGLGMGFTLRAALAVLGPQARVVVAELVPAVVAWARGPLAHVFAGCLDDPRVEIREADVNRVIQSGPETWDAILLDVDNGPHSLVSRANDRLYDSWGLKRARWSLRPGGLLGVWSGCPDRQFKARLQRTGFAVTEHRIRSERPGRTPHV
;
A
#
# COMPACT_ATOMS: atom_id res chain seq x y z
N MET A 1 9.71 19.80 12.56
CA MET A 1 9.63 18.44 12.00
C MET A 1 10.86 18.19 11.13
N ARG A 2 11.84 17.41 11.58
CA ARG A 2 13.08 17.17 10.81
C ARG A 2 12.81 16.12 9.76
N ARG A 3 12.81 16.51 8.48
CA ARG A 3 12.84 15.60 7.35
C ARG A 3 14.09 14.72 7.48
N SER A 4 13.93 13.41 7.63
CA SER A 4 15.06 12.50 7.58
C SER A 4 15.56 12.46 6.13
N ARG A 5 16.50 13.37 5.79
CA ARG A 5 17.37 13.14 4.65
C ARG A 5 18.06 11.82 4.88
N VAL A 6 17.96 10.89 3.95
CA VAL A 6 18.97 9.85 3.80
C VAL A 6 20.28 10.62 3.67
N PRO A 7 21.30 10.39 4.51
CA PRO A 7 22.58 11.06 4.32
C PRO A 7 23.02 10.83 2.88
N GLY A 8 23.58 11.86 2.22
CA GLY A 8 23.96 11.80 0.81
C GLY A 8 25.00 10.73 0.43
N ALA A 9 25.44 9.90 1.34
CA ALA A 9 26.16 8.64 1.10
C ALA A 9 25.23 7.47 0.71
N GLY A 10 23.90 7.56 0.93
CA GLY A 10 22.99 6.42 0.81
C GLY A 10 22.72 5.96 -0.62
N LEU A 11 22.56 6.87 -1.58
CA LEU A 11 22.24 6.50 -2.98
C LEU A 11 23.47 6.53 -3.92
N ALA A 12 24.59 7.06 -3.51
CA ALA A 12 25.80 7.13 -4.34
C ALA A 12 26.39 5.75 -4.70
N SER A 13 26.02 4.71 -3.95
CA SER A 13 26.42 3.32 -4.24
C SER A 13 25.33 2.50 -4.93
N TRP A 14 24.19 3.10 -5.28
CA TRP A 14 23.07 2.44 -5.93
C TRP A 14 23.11 2.70 -7.43
N THR A 15 22.90 1.66 -8.21
CA THR A 15 22.79 1.74 -9.67
C THR A 15 21.34 1.98 -10.05
N GLU A 16 21.08 3.00 -10.84
CA GLU A 16 19.76 3.23 -11.42
C GLU A 16 19.46 2.17 -12.47
N ILE A 17 18.30 1.53 -12.33
CA ILE A 17 17.79 0.51 -13.24
C ILE A 17 16.80 1.12 -14.21
N ASP A 18 15.89 1.97 -13.71
CA ASP A 18 14.83 2.57 -14.52
C ASP A 18 14.20 3.78 -13.80
N THR A 19 13.46 4.58 -14.60
CA THR A 19 12.71 5.74 -14.10
C THR A 19 11.32 5.76 -14.72
N GLY A 20 10.28 5.91 -13.88
CA GLY A 20 8.88 5.97 -14.30
C GLY A 20 8.19 7.26 -13.90
N PRO A 21 7.46 7.92 -14.81
CA PRO A 21 6.74 9.13 -14.49
C PRO A 21 5.57 8.85 -13.52
N ILE A 22 5.37 9.74 -12.55
CA ILE A 22 4.21 9.72 -11.65
C ILE A 22 3.08 10.53 -12.31
N PRO A 23 1.87 10.00 -12.46
CA PRO A 23 0.73 10.77 -12.90
C PRO A 23 0.49 12.00 -12.00
N GLY A 24 0.51 13.18 -12.60
CA GLY A 24 0.40 14.45 -11.86
C GLY A 24 1.73 15.15 -11.56
N GLY A 25 2.87 14.54 -11.89
CA GLY A 25 4.21 15.15 -11.83
C GLY A 25 5.21 14.38 -10.97
N GLY A 26 6.49 14.58 -11.26
CA GLY A 26 7.59 13.85 -10.64
C GLY A 26 7.86 12.50 -11.30
N ALA A 27 8.83 11.76 -10.75
CA ALA A 27 9.19 10.44 -11.23
C ALA A 27 9.65 9.54 -10.08
N LEU A 28 9.31 8.26 -10.16
CA LEU A 28 9.91 7.21 -9.36
C LEU A 28 11.19 6.72 -10.03
N ARG A 29 12.16 6.36 -9.23
CA ARG A 29 13.40 5.74 -9.67
C ARG A 29 13.52 4.37 -9.02
N LEU A 30 13.76 3.34 -9.84
CA LEU A 30 14.16 2.03 -9.38
C LEU A 30 15.68 1.97 -9.34
N VAL A 31 16.23 1.70 -8.19
CA VAL A 31 17.68 1.56 -8.01
C VAL A 31 18.00 0.20 -7.39
N ARG A 32 19.20 -0.32 -7.68
CA ARG A 32 19.71 -1.61 -7.20
C ARG A 32 21.08 -1.46 -6.57
N ARG A 33 21.30 -2.24 -5.53
CA ARG A 33 22.62 -2.49 -4.94
C ARG A 33 22.69 -3.96 -4.55
N ASP A 34 23.58 -4.70 -5.18
CA ASP A 34 23.68 -6.16 -5.03
C ASP A 34 22.31 -6.83 -5.30
N GLU A 35 21.74 -7.51 -4.33
CA GLU A 35 20.41 -8.14 -4.41
C GLU A 35 19.29 -7.24 -3.85
N GLU A 36 19.63 -6.04 -3.37
CA GLU A 36 18.66 -5.11 -2.83
C GLU A 36 18.13 -4.17 -3.92
N PHE A 37 16.82 -3.98 -3.92
CA PHE A 37 16.13 -2.99 -4.74
C PHE A 37 15.45 -1.93 -3.87
N LEU A 38 15.39 -0.71 -4.41
CA LEU A 38 14.77 0.41 -3.75
C LEU A 38 14.01 1.25 -4.78
N ILE A 39 12.77 1.62 -4.45
CA ILE A 39 12.02 2.64 -5.18
C ILE A 39 12.17 3.95 -4.42
N ALA A 40 12.58 4.99 -5.13
CA ALA A 40 12.84 6.32 -4.59
C ALA A 40 12.04 7.39 -5.34
N VAL A 41 11.73 8.49 -4.65
CA VAL A 41 11.15 9.72 -5.20
C VAL A 41 11.92 10.90 -4.66
N ASP A 42 12.31 11.85 -5.51
CA ASP A 42 13.07 13.05 -5.14
C ASP A 42 14.30 12.77 -4.26
N GLY A 43 15.01 11.65 -4.53
CA GLY A 43 16.18 11.22 -3.76
C GLY A 43 15.86 10.66 -2.37
N MET A 44 14.59 10.48 -2.02
CA MET A 44 14.14 9.83 -0.79
C MET A 44 13.72 8.39 -1.06
N GLU A 45 14.11 7.47 -0.15
CA GLU A 45 13.62 6.09 -0.15
C GLU A 45 12.11 6.10 0.12
N LEU A 46 11.34 5.53 -0.80
CA LEU A 46 9.93 5.26 -0.63
C LEU A 46 9.73 3.85 -0.06
N MET A 47 10.29 2.83 -0.70
CA MET A 47 10.20 1.44 -0.27
C MET A 47 11.41 0.62 -0.74
N GLY A 48 11.73 -0.46 -0.03
CA GLY A 48 12.86 -1.34 -0.33
C GLY A 48 12.49 -2.82 -0.27
N SER A 49 13.15 -3.66 -1.07
CA SER A 49 12.86 -5.08 -1.23
C SER A 49 13.14 -5.94 0.01
N HIS A 50 13.90 -5.44 0.97
CA HIS A 50 14.31 -6.16 2.18
C HIS A 50 13.49 -5.84 3.44
N ARG A 51 12.44 -5.02 3.32
CA ARG A 51 11.61 -4.58 4.44
C ARG A 51 10.15 -4.80 4.11
N SER A 52 9.49 -5.62 4.89
CA SER A 52 8.12 -6.07 4.61
C SER A 52 7.26 -6.25 5.86
N GLY A 53 7.77 -5.94 7.05
CA GLY A 53 7.09 -6.29 8.29
C GLY A 53 5.76 -5.59 8.48
N SER A 54 5.71 -4.28 8.23
CA SER A 54 4.51 -3.47 8.44
C SER A 54 3.41 -3.74 7.41
N GLU A 55 3.80 -3.97 6.16
CA GLU A 55 2.88 -4.27 5.05
C GLU A 55 2.26 -5.66 5.21
N ARG A 56 3.05 -6.62 5.70
CA ARG A 56 2.53 -7.95 6.04
C ARG A 56 1.50 -7.88 7.17
N GLU A 57 1.81 -7.14 8.23
CA GLU A 57 0.92 -6.99 9.37
C GLU A 57 -0.41 -6.35 8.97
N LEU A 58 -0.40 -5.36 8.06
CA LEU A 58 -1.62 -4.76 7.51
C LEU A 58 -2.51 -5.84 6.88
N ALA A 59 -1.92 -6.70 6.03
CA ALA A 59 -2.66 -7.76 5.38
C ALA A 59 -3.11 -8.85 6.36
N ASP A 60 -2.27 -9.26 7.29
CA ASP A 60 -2.58 -10.28 8.30
C ASP A 60 -3.76 -9.85 9.19
N LEU A 61 -3.78 -8.59 9.63
CA LEU A 61 -4.88 -8.04 10.43
C LEU A 61 -6.20 -7.95 9.66
N ALA A 62 -6.17 -7.42 8.42
CA ALA A 62 -7.38 -7.22 7.65
C ALA A 62 -7.89 -8.51 6.99
N CYS A 63 -7.01 -9.31 6.37
CA CYS A 63 -7.39 -10.54 5.70
C CYS A 63 -7.58 -11.71 6.67
N GLY A 64 -6.95 -11.66 7.86
CA GLY A 64 -7.14 -12.67 8.90
C GLY A 64 -8.61 -12.80 9.34
N ALA A 65 -9.34 -11.68 9.40
CA ALA A 65 -10.76 -11.65 9.68
C ALA A 65 -11.63 -12.26 8.54
N LEU A 66 -11.07 -12.41 7.35
CA LEU A 66 -11.74 -12.97 6.17
C LEU A 66 -11.33 -14.41 5.86
N ARG A 67 -10.54 -15.04 6.72
CA ARG A 67 -9.99 -16.39 6.49
C ARG A 67 -11.09 -17.43 6.18
N ASP A 68 -12.19 -17.37 6.90
CA ASP A 68 -13.30 -18.32 6.76
C ASP A 68 -14.40 -17.80 5.81
N HIS A 69 -14.17 -16.63 5.19
CA HIS A 69 -15.12 -16.11 4.20
C HIS A 69 -15.00 -16.91 2.91
N PRO A 70 -16.11 -17.45 2.35
CA PRO A 70 -16.07 -18.40 1.22
C PRO A 70 -15.47 -17.78 -0.06
N ALA A 71 -15.74 -16.51 -0.35
CA ALA A 71 -15.28 -15.84 -1.56
C ALA A 71 -15.11 -14.33 -1.30
N PRO A 72 -14.10 -13.92 -0.51
CA PRO A 72 -13.92 -12.51 -0.17
C PRO A 72 -13.40 -11.70 -1.35
N ARG A 73 -13.83 -10.44 -1.43
CA ARG A 73 -13.34 -9.47 -2.40
C ARG A 73 -12.51 -8.41 -1.67
N VAL A 74 -11.23 -8.36 -1.98
CA VAL A 74 -10.27 -7.47 -1.34
C VAL A 74 -9.72 -6.48 -2.36
N LEU A 75 -9.72 -5.20 -2.00
CA LEU A 75 -9.02 -4.15 -2.76
C LEU A 75 -7.75 -3.77 -2.01
N ILE A 76 -6.62 -3.77 -2.70
CA ILE A 76 -5.34 -3.25 -2.22
C ILE A 76 -5.02 -1.99 -3.05
N GLY A 77 -4.87 -0.86 -2.40
CA GLY A 77 -4.35 0.36 -2.99
C GLY A 77 -2.83 0.41 -2.82
N GLY A 78 -2.12 0.48 -3.95
CA GLY A 78 -0.67 0.40 -4.03
C GLY A 78 -0.16 -1.03 -4.22
N LEU A 79 0.71 -1.22 -5.21
CA LEU A 79 1.39 -2.48 -5.48
C LEU A 79 2.73 -2.55 -4.73
N GLY A 80 3.48 -1.46 -4.77
CA GLY A 80 4.77 -1.34 -4.13
C GLY A 80 5.73 -2.48 -4.47
N MET A 81 6.26 -3.16 -3.45
CA MET A 81 7.10 -4.36 -3.59
C MET A 81 6.29 -5.66 -3.47
N GLY A 82 4.96 -5.58 -3.45
CA GLY A 82 4.06 -6.74 -3.43
C GLY A 82 3.91 -7.43 -2.06
N PHE A 83 4.42 -6.85 -0.98
CA PHE A 83 4.40 -7.50 0.33
C PHE A 83 2.99 -7.65 0.89
N THR A 84 2.17 -6.60 0.81
CA THR A 84 0.76 -6.63 1.20
C THR A 84 -0.03 -7.65 0.38
N LEU A 85 0.18 -7.70 -0.94
CA LEU A 85 -0.45 -8.68 -1.81
C LEU A 85 -0.06 -10.11 -1.45
N ARG A 86 1.23 -10.39 -1.29
CA ARG A 86 1.72 -11.73 -0.91
C ARG A 86 1.17 -12.20 0.43
N ALA A 87 1.14 -11.32 1.42
CA ALA A 87 0.58 -11.63 2.73
C ALA A 87 -0.93 -11.89 2.65
N ALA A 88 -1.68 -11.08 1.92
CA ALA A 88 -3.11 -11.30 1.71
C ALA A 88 -3.39 -12.66 1.05
N LEU A 89 -2.65 -13.03 0.01
CA LEU A 89 -2.80 -14.30 -0.69
C LEU A 89 -2.46 -15.52 0.18
N ALA A 90 -1.55 -15.37 1.15
CA ALA A 90 -1.19 -16.43 2.08
C ALA A 90 -2.31 -16.75 3.10
N VAL A 91 -3.19 -15.80 3.37
CA VAL A 91 -4.28 -15.93 4.35
C VAL A 91 -5.61 -16.28 3.69
N LEU A 92 -5.87 -15.70 2.52
CA LEU A 92 -7.17 -15.80 1.83
C LEU A 92 -7.35 -17.15 1.13
N GLY A 93 -8.57 -17.66 1.17
CA GLY A 93 -8.97 -18.93 0.51
C GLY A 93 -8.90 -18.88 -1.02
N PRO A 94 -9.05 -20.04 -1.69
CA PRO A 94 -8.85 -20.14 -3.15
C PRO A 94 -9.92 -19.44 -3.99
N GLN A 95 -11.06 -19.12 -3.42
CA GLN A 95 -12.15 -18.39 -4.10
C GLN A 95 -12.10 -16.88 -3.88
N ALA A 96 -11.09 -16.38 -3.18
CA ALA A 96 -10.89 -14.95 -2.97
C ALA A 96 -10.65 -14.24 -4.31
N ARG A 97 -10.99 -12.96 -4.35
CA ARG A 97 -10.63 -12.08 -5.46
C ARG A 97 -9.91 -10.85 -4.89
N VAL A 98 -8.67 -10.65 -5.33
CA VAL A 98 -7.81 -9.57 -4.88
C VAL A 98 -7.56 -8.64 -6.06
N VAL A 99 -8.07 -7.42 -5.97
CA VAL A 99 -7.79 -6.37 -6.93
C VAL A 99 -6.71 -5.46 -6.35
N VAL A 100 -5.63 -5.25 -7.09
CA VAL A 100 -4.58 -4.28 -6.74
C VAL A 100 -4.68 -3.10 -7.68
N ALA A 101 -4.89 -1.91 -7.13
CA ALA A 101 -4.90 -0.66 -7.88
C ALA A 101 -3.53 0.03 -7.72
N GLU A 102 -2.78 0.12 -8.81
CA GLU A 102 -1.48 0.80 -8.86
C GLU A 102 -1.58 2.02 -9.80
N LEU A 103 -1.18 3.18 -9.27
CA LEU A 103 -1.27 4.45 -10.01
C LEU A 103 -0.16 4.60 -11.04
N VAL A 104 1.02 4.08 -10.75
CA VAL A 104 2.23 4.28 -11.57
C VAL A 104 2.51 3.06 -12.44
N PRO A 105 2.27 3.10 -13.77
CA PRO A 105 2.46 1.93 -14.65
C PRO A 105 3.86 1.33 -14.59
N ALA A 106 4.89 2.17 -14.36
CA ALA A 106 6.26 1.70 -14.22
C ALA A 106 6.43 0.71 -13.06
N VAL A 107 5.71 0.88 -11.94
CA VAL A 107 5.76 -0.06 -10.80
C VAL A 107 5.27 -1.44 -11.24
N VAL A 108 4.19 -1.50 -12.03
CA VAL A 108 3.69 -2.77 -12.58
C VAL A 108 4.68 -3.41 -13.55
N ALA A 109 5.31 -2.59 -14.41
CA ALA A 109 6.36 -3.06 -15.33
C ALA A 109 7.57 -3.60 -14.56
N TRP A 110 8.02 -2.90 -13.52
CA TRP A 110 9.13 -3.36 -12.67
C TRP A 110 8.80 -4.65 -11.92
N ALA A 111 7.58 -4.78 -11.43
CA ALA A 111 7.10 -5.97 -10.75
C ALA A 111 7.12 -7.22 -11.66
N ARG A 112 6.82 -7.06 -12.94
CA ARG A 112 6.88 -8.12 -13.95
C ARG A 112 8.27 -8.33 -14.56
N GLY A 113 9.17 -7.37 -14.38
CA GLY A 113 10.53 -7.36 -14.92
C GLY A 113 11.60 -7.53 -13.83
N PRO A 114 12.39 -6.49 -13.54
CA PRO A 114 13.55 -6.58 -12.65
C PRO A 114 13.21 -7.01 -11.22
N LEU A 115 11.99 -6.77 -10.75
CA LEU A 115 11.52 -7.14 -9.41
C LEU A 115 10.76 -8.47 -9.37
N ALA A 116 10.62 -9.22 -10.47
CA ALA A 116 9.78 -10.42 -10.53
C ALA A 116 10.11 -11.46 -9.44
N HIS A 117 11.39 -11.61 -9.08
CA HIS A 117 11.82 -12.48 -7.99
C HIS A 117 11.34 -12.03 -6.60
N VAL A 118 11.19 -10.71 -6.37
CA VAL A 118 10.66 -10.14 -5.12
C VAL A 118 9.17 -10.49 -4.98
N PHE A 119 8.44 -10.47 -6.09
CA PHE A 119 7.02 -10.80 -6.15
C PHE A 119 6.73 -12.31 -6.03
N ALA A 120 7.73 -13.16 -6.29
CA ALA A 120 7.63 -14.62 -6.11
C ALA A 120 6.39 -15.24 -6.78
N GLY A 121 6.04 -14.77 -7.99
CA GLY A 121 4.92 -15.30 -8.78
C GLY A 121 3.53 -14.84 -8.34
N CYS A 122 3.38 -14.01 -7.31
CA CYS A 122 2.06 -13.60 -6.82
C CYS A 122 1.22 -12.79 -7.82
N LEU A 123 1.85 -12.19 -8.85
CA LEU A 123 1.13 -11.46 -9.89
C LEU A 123 0.39 -12.39 -10.86
N ASP A 124 0.79 -13.66 -10.94
CA ASP A 124 0.20 -14.67 -11.81
C ASP A 124 -0.81 -15.57 -11.05
N ASP A 125 -1.04 -15.30 -9.77
CA ASP A 125 -2.06 -16.00 -8.97
C ASP A 125 -3.45 -15.73 -9.58
N PRO A 126 -4.27 -16.77 -9.88
CA PRO A 126 -5.57 -16.61 -10.52
C PRO A 126 -6.58 -15.77 -9.72
N ARG A 127 -6.33 -15.54 -8.46
CA ARG A 127 -7.14 -14.67 -7.59
C ARG A 127 -6.85 -13.18 -7.79
N VAL A 128 -5.74 -12.82 -8.47
CA VAL A 128 -5.22 -11.45 -8.55
C VAL A 128 -5.59 -10.78 -9.86
N GLU A 129 -6.07 -9.56 -9.73
CA GLU A 129 -6.28 -8.63 -10.85
C GLU A 129 -5.50 -7.34 -10.58
N ILE A 130 -4.54 -7.00 -11.44
CA ILE A 130 -3.81 -5.72 -11.37
C ILE A 130 -4.52 -4.69 -12.23
N ARG A 131 -4.85 -3.54 -11.65
CA ARG A 131 -5.44 -2.39 -12.33
C ARG A 131 -4.49 -1.20 -12.27
N GLU A 132 -4.01 -0.76 -13.41
CA GLU A 132 -3.27 0.50 -13.54
C GLU A 132 -4.27 1.67 -13.44
N ALA A 133 -4.61 2.06 -12.22
CA ALA A 133 -5.64 3.03 -11.93
C ALA A 133 -5.43 3.72 -10.57
N ASP A 134 -6.01 4.92 -10.45
CA ASP A 134 -6.18 5.56 -9.14
C ASP A 134 -7.15 4.73 -8.27
N VAL A 135 -6.70 4.32 -7.09
CA VAL A 135 -7.50 3.53 -6.14
C VAL A 135 -8.81 4.24 -5.75
N ASN A 136 -8.84 5.57 -5.75
CA ASN A 136 -10.07 6.34 -5.53
C ASN A 136 -11.16 5.98 -6.55
N ARG A 137 -10.79 5.79 -7.82
CA ARG A 137 -11.74 5.39 -8.87
C ARG A 137 -12.21 3.96 -8.67
N VAL A 138 -11.33 3.09 -8.23
CA VAL A 138 -11.66 1.67 -7.97
C VAL A 138 -12.59 1.54 -6.76
N ILE A 139 -12.35 2.30 -5.70
CA ILE A 139 -13.25 2.37 -4.53
C ILE A 139 -14.67 2.79 -4.96
N GLN A 140 -14.78 3.70 -5.94
CA GLN A 140 -16.05 4.23 -6.41
C GLN A 140 -16.80 3.32 -7.39
N SER A 141 -16.33 2.11 -7.66
CA SER A 141 -16.93 1.21 -8.66
C SER A 141 -18.33 0.71 -8.30
N GLY A 142 -18.73 0.78 -7.04
CA GLY A 142 -20.08 0.39 -6.61
C GLY A 142 -20.24 0.31 -5.09
N PRO A 143 -21.49 0.33 -4.58
CA PRO A 143 -21.76 0.09 -3.18
C PRO A 143 -21.49 -1.37 -2.82
N GLU A 144 -21.18 -1.63 -1.56
CA GLU A 144 -21.07 -2.98 -0.98
C GLU A 144 -20.28 -3.95 -1.87
N THR A 145 -19.19 -3.46 -2.45
CA THR A 145 -18.38 -4.20 -3.41
C THR A 145 -17.27 -5.00 -2.71
N TRP A 146 -16.71 -4.47 -1.62
CA TRP A 146 -15.51 -4.98 -1.00
C TRP A 146 -15.77 -5.52 0.41
N ASP A 147 -15.16 -6.65 0.74
CA ASP A 147 -15.12 -7.19 2.10
C ASP A 147 -13.96 -6.56 2.88
N ALA A 148 -12.86 -6.19 2.20
CA ALA A 148 -11.81 -5.37 2.76
C ALA A 148 -11.22 -4.41 1.71
N ILE A 149 -10.79 -3.24 2.19
CA ILE A 149 -9.99 -2.27 1.45
C ILE A 149 -8.73 -2.02 2.27
N LEU A 150 -7.55 -2.30 1.69
CA LEU A 150 -6.25 -2.04 2.28
C LEU A 150 -5.59 -0.88 1.53
N LEU A 151 -5.31 0.20 2.23
CA LEU A 151 -4.63 1.37 1.68
C LEU A 151 -3.17 1.36 2.12
N ASP A 152 -2.32 0.88 1.23
CA ASP A 152 -0.86 0.83 1.37
C ASP A 152 -0.23 1.77 0.32
N VAL A 153 -0.68 3.02 0.33
CA VAL A 153 -0.25 4.06 -0.59
C VAL A 153 0.57 5.13 0.13
N ASP A 154 1.74 5.43 -0.37
CA ASP A 154 2.68 6.41 0.18
C ASP A 154 2.99 6.19 1.67
N ASN A 155 3.00 7.28 2.45
CA ASN A 155 3.17 7.27 3.90
C ASN A 155 1.84 7.41 4.67
N GLY A 156 0.73 6.95 4.08
CA GLY A 156 -0.60 7.06 4.66
C GLY A 156 -1.18 8.48 4.54
N PRO A 157 -1.89 8.98 5.57
CA PRO A 157 -2.61 10.26 5.50
C PRO A 157 -1.74 11.50 5.21
N HIS A 158 -0.42 11.36 5.28
CA HIS A 158 0.55 12.40 4.95
C HIS A 158 1.32 12.02 3.68
N SER A 159 0.68 12.17 2.53
CA SER A 159 1.21 11.80 1.22
C SER A 159 2.59 12.43 0.93
N LEU A 160 3.52 11.61 0.42
CA LEU A 160 4.83 12.04 -0.07
C LEU A 160 4.89 12.11 -1.59
N VAL A 161 4.11 11.28 -2.27
CA VAL A 161 4.20 11.08 -3.72
C VAL A 161 3.14 11.88 -4.47
N SER A 162 1.90 11.90 -3.99
CA SER A 162 0.82 12.60 -4.69
C SER A 162 -0.18 13.26 -3.75
N ARG A 163 -0.39 14.58 -3.93
CA ARG A 163 -1.50 15.29 -3.26
C ARG A 163 -2.88 14.73 -3.64
N ALA A 164 -2.99 13.98 -4.73
CA ALA A 164 -4.23 13.30 -5.09
C ALA A 164 -4.61 12.23 -4.03
N ASN A 165 -3.64 11.66 -3.33
CA ASN A 165 -3.87 10.70 -2.26
C ASN A 165 -4.49 11.32 -1.00
N ASP A 166 -4.37 12.65 -0.80
CA ASP A 166 -5.04 13.35 0.31
C ASP A 166 -6.56 13.14 0.28
N ARG A 167 -7.13 12.98 -0.95
CA ARG A 167 -8.56 12.71 -1.15
C ARG A 167 -9.02 11.34 -0.66
N LEU A 168 -8.11 10.37 -0.51
CA LEU A 168 -8.43 9.07 0.09
C LEU A 168 -8.74 9.21 1.58
N TYR A 169 -8.06 10.14 2.22
CA TYR A 169 -8.02 10.28 3.67
C TYR A 169 -8.87 11.45 4.18
N ASP A 170 -9.49 12.23 3.30
CA ASP A 170 -10.46 13.25 3.68
C ASP A 170 -11.81 12.62 4.07
N SER A 171 -12.72 13.42 4.65
CA SER A 171 -14.01 12.93 5.11
C SER A 171 -14.88 12.37 3.97
N TRP A 172 -14.69 12.84 2.74
CA TRP A 172 -15.46 12.38 1.61
C TRP A 172 -14.93 11.06 1.04
N GLY A 173 -13.61 10.93 0.92
CA GLY A 173 -12.94 9.67 0.53
C GLY A 173 -13.27 8.55 1.51
N LEU A 174 -13.21 8.83 2.82
CA LEU A 174 -13.54 7.85 3.85
C LEU A 174 -15.04 7.43 3.82
N LYS A 175 -15.96 8.37 3.55
CA LYS A 175 -17.38 8.04 3.35
C LYS A 175 -17.58 7.15 2.13
N ARG A 176 -16.83 7.38 1.04
CA ARG A 176 -16.87 6.54 -0.15
C ARG A 176 -16.29 5.15 0.11
N ALA A 177 -15.16 5.06 0.80
CA ALA A 177 -14.62 3.77 1.22
C ALA A 177 -15.65 2.99 2.06
N ARG A 178 -16.31 3.66 3.03
CA ARG A 178 -17.36 3.04 3.83
C ARG A 178 -18.59 2.61 3.00
N TRP A 179 -18.99 3.40 2.02
CA TRP A 179 -20.11 3.08 1.12
C TRP A 179 -19.80 1.89 0.22
N SER A 180 -18.54 1.72 -0.21
CA SER A 180 -18.13 0.61 -1.07
C SER A 180 -17.80 -0.67 -0.30
N LEU A 181 -17.63 -0.59 1.02
CA LEU A 181 -17.50 -1.75 1.89
C LEU A 181 -18.86 -2.40 2.14
N ARG A 182 -18.88 -3.71 2.15
CA ARG A 182 -20.03 -4.50 2.61
C ARG A 182 -20.29 -4.28 4.09
N PRO A 183 -21.50 -4.56 4.59
CA PRO A 183 -21.76 -4.56 6.04
C PRO A 183 -20.75 -5.47 6.77
N GLY A 184 -20.08 -4.92 7.79
CA GLY A 184 -19.00 -5.61 8.50
C GLY A 184 -17.63 -5.60 7.79
N GLY A 185 -17.55 -5.00 6.61
CA GLY A 185 -16.29 -4.89 5.86
C GLY A 185 -15.24 -4.02 6.54
N LEU A 186 -13.97 -4.23 6.22
CA LEU A 186 -12.81 -3.66 6.88
C LEU A 186 -12.09 -2.64 6.00
N LEU A 187 -11.68 -1.53 6.61
CA LEU A 187 -10.73 -0.58 6.01
C LEU A 187 -9.42 -0.65 6.79
N GLY A 188 -8.38 -1.19 6.17
CA GLY A 188 -7.01 -1.16 6.67
C GLY A 188 -6.25 0.01 6.06
N VAL A 189 -5.58 0.80 6.89
CA VAL A 189 -4.75 1.93 6.42
C VAL A 189 -3.38 1.82 7.06
N TRP A 190 -2.35 1.72 6.23
CA TRP A 190 -0.98 1.82 6.69
C TRP A 190 -0.59 3.30 6.87
N SER A 191 0.14 3.60 7.95
CA SER A 191 0.64 4.95 8.21
C SER A 191 2.04 4.92 8.81
N GLY A 192 2.92 5.77 8.28
CA GLY A 192 4.29 5.92 8.76
C GLY A 192 4.40 6.49 10.18
N CYS A 193 3.32 7.05 10.74
CA CYS A 193 3.26 7.57 12.10
C CYS A 193 1.83 7.69 12.60
N PRO A 194 1.62 7.67 13.93
CA PRO A 194 0.30 7.90 14.52
C PRO A 194 -0.27 9.28 14.16
N ASP A 195 -1.54 9.33 13.76
CA ASP A 195 -2.27 10.56 13.46
C ASP A 195 -3.62 10.62 14.20
N ARG A 196 -3.67 11.40 15.27
CA ARG A 196 -4.90 11.58 16.08
C ARG A 196 -6.03 12.28 15.31
N GLN A 197 -5.69 13.17 14.36
CA GLN A 197 -6.70 13.89 13.58
C GLN A 197 -7.33 12.94 12.56
N PHE A 198 -6.53 12.09 11.93
CA PHE A 198 -7.03 11.07 11.02
C PHE A 198 -7.90 10.04 11.75
N LYS A 199 -7.47 9.56 12.92
CA LYS A 199 -8.28 8.67 13.77
C LYS A 199 -9.65 9.28 14.10
N ALA A 200 -9.67 10.55 14.53
CA ALA A 200 -10.92 11.25 14.81
C ALA A 200 -11.80 11.44 13.56
N ARG A 201 -11.18 11.58 12.38
CA ARG A 201 -11.87 11.67 11.09
C ARG A 201 -12.54 10.35 10.72
N LEU A 202 -11.85 9.23 10.87
CA LEU A 202 -12.40 7.88 10.68
C LEU A 202 -13.62 7.66 11.58
N GLN A 203 -13.53 7.99 12.87
CA GLN A 203 -14.63 7.86 13.81
C GLN A 203 -15.84 8.72 13.41
N ARG A 204 -15.62 9.98 13.01
CA ARG A 204 -16.69 10.87 12.54
C ARG A 204 -17.35 10.39 11.24
N THR A 205 -16.67 9.62 10.43
CA THR A 205 -17.23 9.02 9.21
C THR A 205 -17.88 7.66 9.44
N GLY A 206 -17.97 7.22 10.71
CA GLY A 206 -18.73 6.05 11.13
C GLY A 206 -17.95 4.75 11.17
N PHE A 207 -16.61 4.80 11.20
CA PHE A 207 -15.77 3.62 11.43
C PHE A 207 -15.57 3.39 12.94
N ALA A 208 -15.61 2.12 13.36
CA ALA A 208 -14.99 1.67 14.59
C ALA A 208 -13.48 1.53 14.36
N VAL A 209 -12.67 2.25 15.15
CA VAL A 209 -11.23 2.39 14.84
C VAL A 209 -10.38 1.70 15.90
N THR A 210 -9.57 0.74 15.45
CA THR A 210 -8.49 0.13 16.23
C THR A 210 -7.14 0.58 15.66
N GLU A 211 -6.21 0.97 16.51
CA GLU A 211 -4.86 1.38 16.13
C GLU A 211 -3.87 0.29 16.57
N HIS A 212 -3.14 -0.25 15.61
CA HIS A 212 -2.08 -1.22 15.85
C HIS A 212 -0.71 -0.56 15.64
N ARG A 213 0.18 -0.69 16.62
CA ARG A 213 1.54 -0.13 16.55
C ARG A 213 2.53 -1.23 16.21
N ILE A 214 3.11 -1.16 15.04
CA ILE A 214 4.04 -2.13 14.52
C ILE A 214 5.46 -1.58 14.70
N ARG A 215 6.35 -2.39 15.29
CA ARG A 215 7.74 -1.97 15.47
C ARG A 215 8.39 -1.74 14.12
N SER A 216 9.02 -0.58 13.95
CA SER A 216 9.88 -0.35 12.80
C SER A 216 11.05 -1.33 12.84
N GLU A 217 11.36 -1.95 11.72
CA GLU A 217 12.58 -2.78 11.56
C GLU A 217 13.86 -1.93 11.65
N ARG A 218 13.75 -0.60 11.64
CA ARG A 218 14.88 0.31 11.86
C ARG A 218 15.00 0.66 13.34
N PRO A 219 16.17 0.40 13.97
CA PRO A 219 16.42 0.87 15.35
C PRO A 219 16.24 2.40 15.45
N GLY A 220 15.53 2.86 16.49
CA GLY A 220 15.37 4.30 16.80
C GLY A 220 14.35 5.05 15.98
N ARG A 221 13.53 4.39 15.15
CA ARG A 221 12.38 5.02 14.45
C ARG A 221 11.07 4.85 15.20
N THR A 222 10.16 5.83 14.98
CA THR A 222 8.77 5.75 15.45
C THR A 222 8.09 4.50 14.87
N PRO A 223 7.31 3.76 15.69
CA PRO A 223 6.50 2.65 15.18
C PRO A 223 5.56 3.10 14.07
N HIS A 224 5.35 2.23 13.08
CA HIS A 224 4.30 2.37 12.08
C HIS A 224 2.92 2.11 12.70
N VAL A 225 1.87 2.58 12.08
CA VAL A 225 0.49 2.42 12.53
C VAL A 225 -0.40 1.97 11.37
#